data_dc3934c0ecc39cca7f735e357b907bbb
#
_entry.id   dc3934c0ecc39cca7f735e357b907bbb
#
_cell.length_a   1.000
_cell.length_b   1.000
_cell.length_c   1.000
_cell.angle_alpha   90.00
_cell.angle_beta   90.00
_cell.angle_gamma   90.00
#
_symmetry.space_group_name_H-M   'P 1'
#
loop_
_entity.id
_entity.type
_entity.pdbx_description
1 polymer ?
#
loop_
_entity_poly.entity_id
_entity_poly.type
_entity_poly.pdbx_seq_one_letter_code
_entity_poly.pdbx_strand_id
1 'polypeptide(L)'
;MDERLIQQQEQELAKTGRYYLHVCFMTIPLLCMACFLYGLRPLLLCGAALLTGNLCDRLVSLLRRRVYRAGDFSNESFALIIALLMPATVDWYVVIMAVLAGVLIGKEVFGGYGSYPFNPAAVGYAVAAVSWPEQVFRYPQPYTNIPLWDATGVPVSSTISDTLRSGGSLNIGAISLVLGEYAAPMGTGAALILLACGLFLWLQKDIRLSASVSFVVTCALIAFLFPRQVGVNGVDIALRLQCVRDELLTGAMLFSAVFLLNEPYTCAHHRLGRILYGVLVGAITMGFRYYGVYETGVCFALLTVNSISGWMDRTESRLYQLMHRPAAGKEGAE
;
A
#
# COMPACT_ATOMS: atom_id res chain seq x y z
N MET A 1 -24.57 -27.19 11.09
CA MET A 1 -23.60 -26.08 11.12
C MET A 1 -24.25 -25.00 12.00
N ASP A 2 -23.58 -24.59 13.07
CA ASP A 2 -24.18 -23.75 14.13
C ASP A 2 -24.65 -22.41 13.56
N GLU A 3 -25.89 -22.02 13.76
CA GLU A 3 -26.45 -20.72 13.31
C GLU A 3 -25.60 -19.53 13.81
N ARG A 4 -24.98 -19.67 14.98
CA ARG A 4 -24.06 -18.69 15.55
C ARG A 4 -22.78 -18.51 14.70
N LEU A 5 -22.24 -19.59 14.13
CA LEU A 5 -21.06 -19.54 13.26
C LEU A 5 -21.40 -18.87 11.94
N ILE A 6 -22.57 -19.13 11.38
CA ILE A 6 -23.05 -18.48 10.14
C ILE A 6 -23.22 -16.97 10.38
N GLN A 7 -23.87 -16.58 11.46
CA GLN A 7 -24.05 -15.16 11.81
C GLN A 7 -22.73 -14.43 12.06
N GLN A 8 -21.75 -15.10 12.71
CA GLN A 8 -20.41 -14.52 12.90
C GLN A 8 -19.68 -14.32 11.57
N GLN A 9 -19.75 -15.28 10.66
CA GLN A 9 -19.16 -15.17 9.34
C GLN A 9 -19.81 -14.04 8.51
N GLU A 10 -21.12 -13.90 8.55
CA GLU A 10 -21.83 -12.81 7.87
C GLU A 10 -21.46 -11.43 8.43
N GLN A 11 -21.31 -11.31 9.76
CA GLN A 11 -20.88 -10.07 10.39
C GLN A 11 -19.45 -9.67 10.03
N GLU A 12 -18.53 -10.62 10.02
CA GLU A 12 -17.14 -10.38 9.57
C GLU A 12 -17.09 -9.99 8.09
N LEU A 13 -17.86 -10.67 7.24
CA LEU A 13 -17.96 -10.32 5.81
C LEU A 13 -18.52 -8.89 5.60
N ALA A 14 -19.59 -8.53 6.34
CA ALA A 14 -20.18 -7.20 6.25
C ALA A 14 -19.24 -6.10 6.74
N LYS A 15 -18.43 -6.40 7.77
CA LYS A 15 -17.42 -5.48 8.28
C LYS A 15 -16.29 -5.26 7.28
N THR A 16 -15.81 -6.32 6.65
CA THR A 16 -14.75 -6.24 5.66
C THR A 16 -15.22 -5.55 4.38
N GLY A 17 -16.46 -5.78 3.95
CA GLY A 17 -17.07 -5.05 2.82
C GLY A 17 -17.15 -3.54 3.07
N ARG A 18 -17.49 -3.11 4.32
CA ARG A 18 -17.43 -1.69 4.69
C ARG A 18 -16.04 -1.10 4.64
N TYR A 19 -15.03 -1.84 5.07
CA TYR A 19 -13.63 -1.41 4.95
C TYR A 19 -13.27 -1.06 3.50
N TYR A 20 -13.53 -1.97 2.54
CA TYR A 20 -13.22 -1.70 1.13
C TYR A 20 -14.02 -0.54 0.56
N LEU A 21 -15.29 -0.40 0.94
CA LEU A 21 -16.11 0.74 0.57
C LEU A 21 -15.51 2.07 1.08
N HIS A 22 -15.09 2.12 2.35
CA HIS A 22 -14.43 3.30 2.92
C HIS A 22 -13.09 3.59 2.25
N VAL A 23 -12.31 2.56 1.91
CA VAL A 23 -11.08 2.71 1.11
C VAL A 23 -11.39 3.35 -0.24
N CYS A 24 -12.40 2.86 -0.98
CA CYS A 24 -12.82 3.47 -2.25
C CYS A 24 -13.21 4.95 -2.08
N PHE A 25 -13.95 5.30 -1.02
CA PHE A 25 -14.27 6.70 -0.74
C PHE A 25 -13.05 7.55 -0.45
N MET A 26 -12.06 7.01 0.29
CA MET A 26 -10.84 7.74 0.65
C MET A 26 -9.86 7.87 -0.52
N THR A 27 -10.01 7.10 -1.60
CA THR A 27 -9.23 7.31 -2.82
C THR A 27 -9.76 8.49 -3.66
N ILE A 28 -11.01 8.94 -3.46
CA ILE A 28 -11.61 10.07 -4.21
C ILE A 28 -10.85 11.38 -3.98
N PRO A 29 -10.57 11.85 -2.75
CA PRO A 29 -9.80 13.09 -2.56
C PRO A 29 -8.39 13.01 -3.14
N LEU A 30 -7.75 11.83 -3.12
CA LEU A 30 -6.46 11.62 -3.76
C LEU A 30 -6.55 11.74 -5.29
N LEU A 31 -7.60 11.17 -5.88
CA LEU A 31 -7.89 11.29 -7.31
C LEU A 31 -8.18 12.75 -7.71
N CYS A 32 -8.94 13.48 -6.89
CA CYS A 32 -9.19 14.91 -7.11
C CYS A 32 -7.88 15.71 -7.12
N MET A 33 -6.97 15.43 -6.18
CA MET A 33 -5.66 16.07 -6.14
C MET A 33 -4.81 15.69 -7.36
N ALA A 34 -4.82 14.42 -7.78
CA ALA A 34 -4.13 13.98 -8.98
C ALA A 34 -4.68 14.68 -10.23
N CYS A 35 -6.01 14.86 -10.33
CA CYS A 35 -6.62 15.61 -11.44
C CYS A 35 -6.25 17.09 -11.41
N PHE A 36 -6.10 17.68 -10.23
CA PHE A 36 -5.65 19.07 -10.09
C PHE A 36 -4.20 19.25 -10.57
N LEU A 37 -3.32 18.28 -10.27
CA LEU A 37 -1.90 18.35 -10.65
C LEU A 37 -1.61 17.96 -12.11
N TYR A 38 -2.37 17.00 -12.68
CA TYR A 38 -2.04 16.36 -13.95
C TYR A 38 -3.17 16.44 -15.01
N GLY A 39 -4.26 17.13 -14.73
CA GLY A 39 -5.43 17.20 -15.61
C GLY A 39 -6.35 15.99 -15.48
N LEU A 40 -7.17 15.72 -16.51
CA LEU A 40 -8.21 14.67 -16.45
C LEU A 40 -7.71 13.25 -16.71
N ARG A 41 -6.47 13.07 -17.12
CA ARG A 41 -5.91 11.73 -17.42
C ARG A 41 -5.95 10.76 -16.21
N PRO A 42 -5.61 11.16 -14.96
CA PRO A 42 -5.76 10.31 -13.78
C PRO A 42 -7.17 9.74 -13.59
N LEU A 43 -8.20 10.54 -13.83
CA LEU A 43 -9.61 10.10 -13.75
C LEU A 43 -9.91 8.99 -14.74
N LEU A 44 -9.42 9.13 -15.98
CA LEU A 44 -9.61 8.12 -17.01
C LEU A 44 -8.84 6.84 -16.71
N LEU A 45 -7.58 6.93 -16.23
CA LEU A 45 -6.78 5.76 -15.84
C LEU A 45 -7.43 5.00 -14.67
N CYS A 46 -7.92 5.70 -13.65
CA CYS A 46 -8.68 5.08 -12.56
C CYS A 46 -10.00 4.47 -13.05
N GLY A 47 -10.68 5.14 -13.99
CA GLY A 47 -11.88 4.59 -14.65
C GLY A 47 -11.59 3.29 -15.41
N ALA A 48 -10.51 3.24 -16.18
CA ALA A 48 -10.06 2.04 -16.86
C ALA A 48 -9.69 0.92 -15.88
N ALA A 49 -9.02 1.25 -14.78
CA ALA A 49 -8.69 0.31 -13.71
C ALA A 49 -9.96 -0.31 -13.09
N LEU A 50 -10.95 0.52 -12.74
CA LEU A 50 -12.22 0.06 -12.19
C LEU A 50 -12.99 -0.84 -13.17
N LEU A 51 -13.07 -0.44 -14.44
CA LEU A 51 -13.73 -1.24 -15.48
C LEU A 51 -13.05 -2.60 -15.64
N THR A 52 -11.72 -2.62 -15.67
CA THR A 52 -10.93 -3.85 -15.79
C THR A 52 -11.14 -4.77 -14.59
N GLY A 53 -11.06 -4.23 -13.36
CA GLY A 53 -11.27 -5.00 -12.13
C GLY A 53 -12.65 -5.64 -12.08
N ASN A 54 -13.71 -4.86 -12.36
CA ASN A 54 -15.09 -5.34 -12.36
C ASN A 54 -15.37 -6.36 -13.47
N LEU A 55 -14.84 -6.12 -14.68
CA LEU A 55 -15.01 -7.03 -15.80
C LEU A 55 -14.32 -8.37 -15.51
N CYS A 56 -13.11 -8.32 -14.96
CA CYS A 56 -12.35 -9.51 -14.57
C CYS A 56 -13.10 -10.34 -13.53
N ASP A 57 -13.62 -9.72 -12.48
CA ASP A 57 -14.36 -10.41 -11.42
C ASP A 57 -15.64 -11.06 -11.94
N ARG A 58 -16.40 -10.36 -12.78
CA ARG A 58 -17.59 -10.93 -13.43
C ARG A 58 -17.26 -12.11 -14.33
N LEU A 59 -16.18 -12.00 -15.12
CA LEU A 59 -15.74 -13.08 -16.01
C LEU A 59 -15.32 -14.31 -15.21
N VAL A 60 -14.53 -14.13 -14.14
CA VAL A 60 -14.11 -15.24 -13.28
C VAL A 60 -15.30 -15.87 -12.55
N SER A 61 -16.25 -15.07 -12.05
CA SER A 61 -17.47 -15.56 -11.42
C SER A 61 -18.29 -16.41 -12.40
N LEU A 62 -18.42 -15.98 -13.64
CA LEU A 62 -19.10 -16.73 -14.71
C LEU A 62 -18.38 -18.04 -15.03
N LEU A 63 -17.06 -18.01 -15.22
CA LEU A 63 -16.26 -19.21 -15.54
C LEU A 63 -16.28 -20.23 -14.41
N ARG A 64 -16.25 -19.78 -13.16
CA ARG A 64 -16.29 -20.65 -11.97
C ARG A 64 -17.70 -21.03 -11.54
N ARG A 65 -18.74 -20.53 -12.22
CA ARG A 65 -20.16 -20.73 -11.86
C ARG A 65 -20.47 -20.35 -10.40
N ARG A 66 -19.80 -19.31 -9.88
CA ARG A 66 -20.03 -18.77 -8.54
C ARG A 66 -21.03 -17.61 -8.61
N VAL A 67 -21.81 -17.44 -7.53
CA VAL A 67 -22.71 -16.30 -7.41
C VAL A 67 -21.85 -15.03 -7.26
N TYR A 68 -22.01 -14.09 -8.18
CA TYR A 68 -21.36 -12.77 -8.08
C TYR A 68 -21.91 -11.99 -6.88
N ARG A 69 -21.04 -11.49 -6.02
CA ARG A 69 -21.40 -10.70 -4.86
C ARG A 69 -21.21 -9.21 -5.16
N ALA A 70 -22.28 -8.51 -5.50
CA ALA A 70 -22.24 -7.08 -5.83
C ALA A 70 -21.84 -6.14 -4.67
N GLY A 71 -21.77 -6.64 -3.44
CA GLY A 71 -21.37 -5.86 -2.25
C GLY A 71 -19.90 -6.02 -1.84
N ASP A 72 -19.11 -6.73 -2.64
CA ASP A 72 -17.68 -6.90 -2.42
C ASP A 72 -16.88 -5.82 -3.16
N PHE A 73 -16.63 -4.69 -2.52
CA PHE A 73 -15.86 -3.57 -3.10
C PHE A 73 -14.34 -3.81 -3.10
N SER A 74 -13.87 -5.03 -2.89
CA SER A 74 -12.44 -5.32 -2.79
C SER A 74 -11.71 -5.11 -4.13
N ASN A 75 -12.32 -5.52 -5.25
CA ASN A 75 -11.70 -5.35 -6.57
C ASN A 75 -11.59 -3.89 -6.98
N GLU A 76 -12.63 -3.09 -6.68
CA GLU A 76 -12.62 -1.64 -6.91
C GLU A 76 -11.52 -0.98 -6.09
N SER A 77 -11.39 -1.34 -4.81
CA SER A 77 -10.37 -0.78 -3.94
C SER A 77 -8.95 -1.13 -4.42
N PHE A 78 -8.71 -2.39 -4.79
CA PHE A 78 -7.40 -2.82 -5.32
C PHE A 78 -7.08 -2.15 -6.65
N ALA A 79 -8.05 -2.04 -7.56
CA ALA A 79 -7.87 -1.38 -8.85
C ALA A 79 -7.51 0.10 -8.69
N LEU A 80 -8.20 0.82 -7.79
CA LEU A 80 -7.91 2.23 -7.49
C LEU A 80 -6.54 2.40 -6.82
N ILE A 81 -6.19 1.54 -5.86
CA ILE A 81 -4.87 1.57 -5.21
C ILE A 81 -3.75 1.33 -6.24
N ILE A 82 -3.90 0.33 -7.13
CA ILE A 82 -2.92 0.06 -8.20
C ILE A 82 -2.76 1.29 -9.10
N ALA A 83 -3.86 1.87 -9.57
CA ALA A 83 -3.82 3.04 -10.45
C ALA A 83 -3.15 4.24 -9.76
N LEU A 84 -3.51 4.53 -8.50
CA LEU A 84 -2.95 5.66 -7.74
C LEU A 84 -1.46 5.48 -7.36
N LEU A 85 -0.94 4.27 -7.36
CA LEU A 85 0.49 4.00 -7.17
C LEU A 85 1.31 4.22 -8.45
N MET A 86 0.67 4.39 -9.60
CA MET A 86 1.33 4.62 -10.89
C MET A 86 1.46 6.10 -11.22
N PRO A 87 2.38 6.49 -12.12
CA PRO A 87 2.45 7.86 -12.63
C PRO A 87 1.28 8.16 -13.57
N ALA A 88 0.92 9.45 -13.69
CA ALA A 88 -0.14 9.89 -14.60
C ALA A 88 0.24 9.78 -16.10
N THR A 89 1.53 9.58 -16.40
CA THR A 89 2.06 9.37 -17.75
C THR A 89 2.01 7.92 -18.22
N VAL A 90 1.68 6.98 -17.32
CA VAL A 90 1.64 5.56 -17.67
C VAL A 90 0.65 5.26 -18.79
N ASP A 91 0.98 4.31 -19.65
CA ASP A 91 0.09 3.87 -20.71
C ASP A 91 -1.09 3.05 -20.17
N TRP A 92 -2.21 3.16 -20.85
CA TRP A 92 -3.46 2.48 -20.48
C TRP A 92 -3.32 0.98 -20.30
N TYR A 93 -2.58 0.31 -21.22
CA TYR A 93 -2.40 -1.13 -21.19
C TYR A 93 -1.63 -1.60 -19.97
N VAL A 94 -0.69 -0.79 -19.45
CA VAL A 94 0.08 -1.13 -18.24
C VAL A 94 -0.83 -1.15 -17.02
N VAL A 95 -1.71 -0.17 -16.87
CA VAL A 95 -2.71 -0.14 -15.79
C VAL A 95 -3.66 -1.33 -15.89
N ILE A 96 -4.15 -1.62 -17.09
CA ILE A 96 -5.03 -2.77 -17.35
C ILE A 96 -4.33 -4.09 -16.95
N MET A 97 -3.10 -4.31 -17.41
CA MET A 97 -2.33 -5.52 -17.11
C MET A 97 -2.01 -5.65 -15.62
N ALA A 98 -1.71 -4.52 -14.95
CA ALA A 98 -1.48 -4.50 -13.51
C ALA A 98 -2.73 -4.91 -12.72
N VAL A 99 -3.90 -4.36 -13.08
CA VAL A 99 -5.16 -4.71 -12.41
C VAL A 99 -5.54 -6.16 -12.69
N LEU A 100 -5.38 -6.64 -13.93
CA LEU A 100 -5.57 -8.06 -14.26
C LEU A 100 -4.67 -8.97 -13.42
N ALA A 101 -3.39 -8.64 -13.30
CA ALA A 101 -2.46 -9.41 -12.46
C ALA A 101 -2.86 -9.37 -10.98
N GLY A 102 -3.23 -8.22 -10.44
CA GLY A 102 -3.70 -8.07 -9.06
C GLY A 102 -4.94 -8.91 -8.78
N VAL A 103 -5.97 -8.81 -9.63
CA VAL A 103 -7.23 -9.54 -9.46
C VAL A 103 -7.06 -11.04 -9.75
N LEU A 104 -6.50 -11.43 -10.90
CA LEU A 104 -6.40 -12.84 -11.27
C LEU A 104 -5.36 -13.56 -10.41
N ILE A 105 -4.12 -13.07 -10.38
CA ILE A 105 -3.00 -13.77 -9.71
C ILE A 105 -3.04 -13.50 -8.21
N GLY A 106 -3.27 -12.23 -7.81
CA GLY A 106 -3.26 -11.85 -6.40
C GLY A 106 -4.46 -12.36 -5.60
N LYS A 107 -5.67 -12.42 -6.21
CA LYS A 107 -6.91 -12.76 -5.52
C LYS A 107 -7.51 -14.08 -6.01
N GLU A 108 -7.84 -14.19 -7.29
CA GLU A 108 -8.70 -15.27 -7.79
C GLU A 108 -8.01 -16.63 -7.83
N VAL A 109 -6.72 -16.72 -8.13
CA VAL A 109 -5.96 -17.99 -8.12
C VAL A 109 -6.03 -18.67 -6.75
N PHE A 110 -6.03 -17.92 -5.67
CA PHE A 110 -6.06 -18.44 -4.29
C PHE A 110 -7.46 -18.75 -3.76
N GLY A 111 -8.50 -18.53 -4.56
CA GLY A 111 -9.89 -18.87 -4.17
C GLY A 111 -10.83 -17.69 -4.11
N GLY A 112 -10.37 -16.47 -4.34
CA GLY A 112 -11.17 -15.26 -4.36
C GLY A 112 -11.22 -14.57 -2.98
N TYR A 113 -12.34 -13.90 -2.71
CA TYR A 113 -12.51 -13.06 -1.53
C TYR A 113 -12.15 -13.76 -0.21
N GLY A 114 -11.25 -13.17 0.55
CA GLY A 114 -10.84 -13.65 1.87
C GLY A 114 -9.88 -14.83 1.91
N SER A 115 -9.44 -15.36 0.75
CA SER A 115 -8.59 -16.56 0.69
C SER A 115 -7.17 -16.29 0.18
N TYR A 116 -6.83 -15.05 -0.13
CA TYR A 116 -5.53 -14.70 -0.71
C TYR A 116 -4.48 -14.40 0.36
N PRO A 117 -3.26 -14.97 0.21
CA PRO A 117 -2.16 -14.75 1.17
C PRO A 117 -1.37 -13.48 0.88
N PHE A 118 -1.43 -12.95 -0.34
CA PHE A 118 -0.72 -11.76 -0.78
C PHE A 118 -1.68 -10.60 -1.04
N ASN A 119 -1.26 -9.39 -0.72
CA ASN A 119 -2.05 -8.20 -1.03
C ASN A 119 -2.20 -8.04 -2.56
N PRO A 120 -3.43 -8.13 -3.12
CA PRO A 120 -3.64 -8.09 -4.56
C PRO A 120 -3.18 -6.79 -5.22
N ALA A 121 -3.29 -5.65 -4.52
CA ALA A 121 -2.79 -4.38 -5.04
C ALA A 121 -1.27 -4.38 -5.15
N ALA A 122 -0.57 -4.94 -4.17
CA ALA A 122 0.89 -5.08 -4.22
C ALA A 122 1.34 -6.04 -5.33
N VAL A 123 0.60 -7.15 -5.56
CA VAL A 123 0.88 -8.08 -6.67
C VAL A 123 0.74 -7.37 -8.01
N GLY A 124 -0.37 -6.67 -8.24
CA GLY A 124 -0.61 -5.94 -9.50
C GLY A 124 0.45 -4.89 -9.77
N TYR A 125 0.77 -4.08 -8.77
CA TYR A 125 1.83 -3.08 -8.89
C TYR A 125 3.21 -3.72 -9.14
N ALA A 126 3.56 -4.80 -8.45
CA ALA A 126 4.85 -5.48 -8.61
C ALA A 126 5.02 -6.04 -10.03
N VAL A 127 3.98 -6.63 -10.60
CA VAL A 127 4.00 -7.10 -12.00
C VAL A 127 4.25 -5.95 -12.96
N ALA A 128 3.57 -4.81 -12.79
CA ALA A 128 3.78 -3.64 -13.65
C ALA A 128 5.19 -3.06 -13.49
N ALA A 129 5.68 -2.93 -12.25
CA ALA A 129 7.00 -2.39 -11.94
C ALA A 129 8.14 -3.23 -12.52
N VAL A 130 7.99 -4.55 -12.56
CA VAL A 130 8.99 -5.46 -13.14
C VAL A 130 8.89 -5.51 -14.67
N SER A 131 7.67 -5.49 -15.22
CA SER A 131 7.46 -5.64 -16.66
C SER A 131 7.68 -4.35 -17.45
N TRP A 132 7.33 -3.20 -16.86
CA TRP A 132 7.41 -1.87 -17.49
C TRP A 132 8.06 -0.82 -16.58
N PRO A 133 9.31 -1.05 -16.10
CA PRO A 133 9.96 -0.13 -15.14
C PRO A 133 10.10 1.29 -15.68
N GLU A 134 10.36 1.43 -16.98
CA GLU A 134 10.53 2.74 -17.63
C GLU A 134 9.25 3.58 -17.63
N GLN A 135 8.08 2.97 -17.58
CA GLN A 135 6.81 3.68 -17.52
C GLN A 135 6.36 3.93 -16.08
N VAL A 136 6.64 2.98 -15.18
CA VAL A 136 6.17 3.02 -13.78
C VAL A 136 7.01 3.97 -12.92
N PHE A 137 8.31 4.14 -13.23
CA PHE A 137 9.23 4.96 -12.41
C PHE A 137 9.59 6.31 -13.03
N ARG A 138 8.84 6.77 -14.04
CA ARG A 138 8.99 8.10 -14.62
C ARG A 138 7.79 8.96 -14.26
N TYR A 139 8.01 9.98 -13.44
CA TYR A 139 6.94 10.82 -12.93
C TYR A 139 6.90 12.17 -13.66
N PRO A 140 5.71 12.64 -14.07
CA PRO A 140 5.55 13.95 -14.64
C PRO A 140 5.76 15.03 -13.58
N GLN A 141 6.19 16.22 -14.03
CA GLN A 141 6.25 17.38 -13.16
C GLN A 141 4.83 17.81 -12.75
N PRO A 142 4.64 18.29 -11.50
CA PRO A 142 3.35 18.79 -11.06
C PRO A 142 2.89 19.97 -11.94
N TYR A 143 1.58 20.22 -11.99
CA TYR A 143 0.93 21.24 -12.81
C TYR A 143 1.13 21.05 -14.33
N THR A 144 1.46 19.84 -14.76
CA THR A 144 1.54 19.50 -16.18
C THR A 144 0.20 18.92 -16.64
N ASN A 145 -0.48 19.60 -17.57
CA ASN A 145 -1.69 19.06 -18.16
C ASN A 145 -1.34 17.98 -19.19
N ILE A 146 -1.55 16.72 -18.81
CA ILE A 146 -1.17 15.55 -19.61
C ILE A 146 -2.30 15.25 -20.61
N PRO A 147 -1.97 15.06 -21.92
CA PRO A 147 -2.97 14.66 -22.91
C PRO A 147 -3.67 13.34 -22.53
N LEU A 148 -4.97 13.22 -22.88
CA LEU A 148 -5.80 12.10 -22.43
C LEU A 148 -5.33 10.74 -22.97
N TRP A 149 -4.91 10.69 -24.23
CA TRP A 149 -4.63 9.43 -24.92
C TRP A 149 -3.15 9.09 -25.01
N ASP A 150 -2.29 10.07 -25.22
CA ASP A 150 -0.86 9.86 -25.42
C ASP A 150 -0.06 10.82 -24.54
N ALA A 151 0.83 10.26 -23.73
CA ALA A 151 1.72 11.02 -22.85
C ALA A 151 3.13 11.19 -23.45
N THR A 152 3.33 10.85 -24.73
CA THR A 152 4.61 11.05 -25.40
C THR A 152 4.99 12.53 -25.43
N GLY A 153 6.23 12.86 -25.07
CA GLY A 153 6.72 14.24 -25.04
C GLY A 153 6.42 15.01 -23.75
N VAL A 154 5.72 14.42 -22.77
CA VAL A 154 5.55 15.05 -21.46
C VAL A 154 6.89 15.06 -20.72
N PRO A 155 7.32 16.22 -20.16
CA PRO A 155 8.55 16.28 -19.39
C PRO A 155 8.43 15.43 -18.11
N VAL A 156 9.28 14.42 -18.01
CA VAL A 156 9.40 13.59 -16.81
C VAL A 156 10.66 13.96 -16.06
N SER A 157 10.59 14.03 -14.75
CA SER A 157 11.74 14.27 -13.89
C SER A 157 12.27 12.95 -13.32
N SER A 158 13.53 12.97 -12.91
CA SER A 158 14.09 11.91 -12.07
C SER A 158 13.32 11.84 -10.78
N THR A 159 13.24 10.64 -10.22
CA THR A 159 12.54 10.41 -8.97
C THR A 159 13.28 11.10 -7.82
N ILE A 160 12.55 11.55 -6.81
CA ILE A 160 13.14 12.11 -5.59
C ILE A 160 14.07 11.08 -4.94
N SER A 161 13.70 9.81 -5.01
CA SER A 161 14.53 8.73 -4.48
C SER A 161 15.89 8.61 -5.18
N ASP A 162 15.95 8.84 -6.49
CA ASP A 162 17.21 8.89 -7.24
C ASP A 162 18.08 10.08 -6.84
N THR A 163 17.47 11.25 -6.62
CA THR A 163 18.15 12.43 -6.12
C THR A 163 18.73 12.19 -4.72
N LEU A 164 17.96 11.60 -3.82
CA LEU A 164 18.43 11.23 -2.48
C LEU A 164 19.50 10.13 -2.53
N ARG A 165 19.41 9.19 -3.47
CA ARG A 165 20.37 8.11 -3.65
C ARG A 165 21.71 8.61 -4.17
N SER A 166 21.70 9.59 -5.05
CA SER A 166 22.93 10.28 -5.51
C SER A 166 23.53 11.22 -4.48
N GLY A 167 22.94 11.32 -3.28
CA GLY A 167 23.41 12.19 -2.20
C GLY A 167 23.05 13.67 -2.42
N GLY A 168 22.13 13.95 -3.35
CA GLY A 168 21.61 15.30 -3.58
C GLY A 168 20.68 15.76 -2.47
N SER A 169 20.61 17.10 -2.25
CA SER A 169 19.60 17.71 -1.40
C SER A 169 18.33 18.01 -2.20
N LEU A 170 17.18 17.86 -1.57
CA LEU A 170 15.92 18.27 -2.16
C LEU A 170 15.79 19.79 -2.11
N ASN A 171 15.81 20.43 -3.27
CA ASN A 171 15.51 21.87 -3.40
C ASN A 171 13.98 22.12 -3.44
N ILE A 172 13.22 21.38 -2.62
CA ILE A 172 11.77 21.46 -2.53
C ILE A 172 11.41 22.06 -1.17
N GLY A 173 10.56 23.09 -1.18
CA GLY A 173 10.06 23.68 0.05
C GLY A 173 9.28 22.66 0.90
N ALA A 174 9.34 22.77 2.21
CA ALA A 174 8.63 21.86 3.12
C ALA A 174 7.10 21.88 2.87
N ILE A 175 6.55 23.02 2.49
CA ILE A 175 5.12 23.18 2.17
C ILE A 175 4.77 22.42 0.89
N SER A 176 5.55 22.59 -0.17
CA SER A 176 5.36 21.88 -1.44
C SER A 176 5.49 20.36 -1.27
N LEU A 177 6.36 19.91 -0.38
CA LEU A 177 6.52 18.50 -0.03
C LEU A 177 5.26 17.93 0.65
N VAL A 178 4.63 18.68 1.53
CA VAL A 178 3.39 18.27 2.23
C VAL A 178 2.18 18.31 1.31
N LEU A 179 2.12 19.30 0.41
CA LEU A 179 1.05 19.44 -0.57
C LEU A 179 1.17 18.47 -1.75
N GLY A 180 2.36 17.89 -1.97
CA GLY A 180 2.58 16.95 -3.08
C GLY A 180 2.94 17.62 -4.40
N GLU A 181 3.48 18.83 -4.36
CA GLU A 181 3.92 19.59 -5.53
C GLU A 181 5.30 19.14 -6.01
N TYR A 182 5.44 17.84 -6.24
CA TYR A 182 6.67 17.23 -6.73
C TYR A 182 6.34 16.01 -7.60
N ALA A 183 7.31 15.56 -8.38
CA ALA A 183 7.15 14.40 -9.24
C ALA A 183 6.97 13.12 -8.40
N ALA A 184 5.77 12.56 -8.42
CA ALA A 184 5.36 11.41 -7.61
C ALA A 184 4.28 10.58 -8.34
N PRO A 185 4.02 9.35 -7.87
CA PRO A 185 2.83 8.61 -8.27
C PRO A 185 1.55 9.39 -7.94
N MET A 186 0.47 9.16 -8.71
CA MET A 186 -0.75 9.97 -8.67
C MET A 186 -1.37 10.14 -7.28
N GLY A 187 -1.35 9.11 -6.45
CA GLY A 187 -2.01 9.13 -5.13
C GLY A 187 -1.07 9.34 -3.94
N THR A 188 0.25 9.46 -4.16
CA THR A 188 1.21 9.36 -3.05
C THR A 188 1.78 10.70 -2.59
N GLY A 189 1.67 11.76 -3.40
CA GLY A 189 2.31 13.04 -3.13
C GLY A 189 1.66 13.84 -2.00
N ALA A 190 0.35 13.86 -1.91
CA ALA A 190 -0.40 14.72 -0.99
C ALA A 190 -0.42 14.17 0.45
N ALA A 191 0.64 14.43 1.21
CA ALA A 191 0.80 13.90 2.58
C ALA A 191 -0.35 14.33 3.51
N LEU A 192 -0.84 15.57 3.40
CA LEU A 192 -1.93 16.07 4.23
C LEU A 192 -3.23 15.29 3.98
N ILE A 193 -3.55 15.02 2.71
CA ILE A 193 -4.75 14.24 2.34
C ILE A 193 -4.59 12.79 2.81
N LEU A 194 -3.41 12.21 2.67
CA LEU A 194 -3.13 10.84 3.15
C LEU A 194 -3.30 10.71 4.66
N LEU A 195 -2.83 11.68 5.44
CA LEU A 195 -3.02 11.71 6.89
C LEU A 195 -4.51 11.86 7.26
N ALA A 196 -5.25 12.71 6.55
CA ALA A 196 -6.69 12.87 6.76
C ALA A 196 -7.45 11.56 6.42
N CYS A 197 -7.11 10.87 5.33
CA CYS A 197 -7.66 9.57 4.98
C CYS A 197 -7.36 8.51 6.06
N GLY A 198 -6.11 8.46 6.54
CA GLY A 198 -5.71 7.56 7.63
C GLY A 198 -6.48 7.83 8.93
N LEU A 199 -6.66 9.11 9.29
CA LEU A 199 -7.44 9.51 10.45
C LEU A 199 -8.91 9.10 10.31
N PHE A 200 -9.52 9.32 9.15
CA PHE A 200 -10.90 8.89 8.89
C PHE A 200 -11.07 7.38 9.05
N LEU A 201 -10.23 6.57 8.39
CA LEU A 201 -10.28 5.12 8.49
C LEU A 201 -10.06 4.62 9.93
N TRP A 202 -9.20 5.29 10.69
CA TRP A 202 -9.00 4.98 12.10
C TRP A 202 -10.22 5.30 12.97
N LEU A 203 -10.85 6.46 12.77
CA LEU A 203 -12.07 6.85 13.47
C LEU A 203 -13.24 5.89 13.18
N GLN A 204 -13.32 5.37 11.96
CA GLN A 204 -14.30 4.34 11.57
C GLN A 204 -13.97 2.95 12.11
N LYS A 205 -12.79 2.79 12.75
CA LYS A 205 -12.27 1.50 13.27
C LYS A 205 -12.00 0.47 12.16
N ASP A 206 -11.80 0.93 10.94
CA ASP A 206 -11.48 0.08 9.79
C ASP A 206 -10.03 -0.36 9.79
N ILE A 207 -9.12 0.52 10.26
CA ILE A 207 -7.69 0.23 10.35
C ILE A 207 -7.22 0.13 11.81
N ARG A 208 -6.19 -0.67 12.00
CA ARG A 208 -5.52 -0.85 13.28
C ARG A 208 -4.12 -0.24 13.19
N LEU A 209 -3.92 0.93 13.80
CA LEU A 209 -2.69 1.72 13.70
C LEU A 209 -1.40 0.99 14.07
N SER A 210 -1.46 -0.16 14.75
CA SER A 210 -0.26 -0.86 15.24
C SER A 210 0.73 -1.22 14.13
N ALA A 211 0.26 -1.70 12.97
CA ALA A 211 1.13 -2.02 11.83
C ALA A 211 1.65 -0.75 11.14
N SER A 212 0.77 0.22 10.90
CA SER A 212 1.14 1.48 10.23
C SER A 212 2.14 2.30 11.06
N VAL A 213 1.89 2.42 12.37
CA VAL A 213 2.79 3.17 13.27
C VAL A 213 4.14 2.48 13.39
N SER A 214 4.18 1.15 13.58
CA SER A 214 5.45 0.43 13.66
C SER A 214 6.24 0.51 12.35
N PHE A 215 5.58 0.48 11.20
CA PHE A 215 6.18 0.69 9.90
C PHE A 215 6.82 2.09 9.79
N VAL A 216 6.04 3.16 10.05
CA VAL A 216 6.53 4.54 9.97
C VAL A 216 7.68 4.80 10.95
N VAL A 217 7.55 4.31 12.20
CA VAL A 217 8.60 4.45 13.21
C VAL A 217 9.88 3.73 12.79
N THR A 218 9.78 2.53 12.23
CA THR A 218 10.96 1.79 11.75
C THR A 218 11.63 2.51 10.59
N CYS A 219 10.86 3.01 9.62
CA CYS A 219 11.39 3.79 8.50
C CYS A 219 12.06 5.08 8.99
N ALA A 220 11.42 5.80 9.92
CA ALA A 220 11.98 7.02 10.53
C ALA A 220 13.28 6.71 11.26
N LEU A 221 13.33 5.63 12.04
CA LEU A 221 14.51 5.22 12.79
C LEU A 221 15.69 4.90 11.85
N ILE A 222 15.45 4.14 10.80
CA ILE A 222 16.49 3.80 9.80
C ILE A 222 16.97 5.05 9.08
N ALA A 223 16.06 5.95 8.66
CA ALA A 223 16.43 7.20 8.01
C ALA A 223 17.22 8.14 8.92
N PHE A 224 16.93 8.13 10.22
CA PHE A 224 17.66 8.92 11.22
C PHE A 224 19.07 8.36 11.49
N LEU A 225 19.18 7.02 11.59
CA LEU A 225 20.46 6.36 11.87
C LEU A 225 21.40 6.37 10.66
N PHE A 226 20.86 6.21 9.46
CA PHE A 226 21.59 6.08 8.19
C PHE A 226 21.12 7.14 7.17
N PRO A 227 21.40 8.44 7.40
CA PRO A 227 20.99 9.50 6.47
C PRO A 227 21.73 9.34 5.13
N ARG A 228 20.99 9.48 4.01
CA ARG A 228 21.55 9.33 2.65
C ARG A 228 22.16 10.62 2.09
N GLN A 229 21.86 11.79 2.66
CA GLN A 229 22.35 13.06 2.12
C GLN A 229 23.87 13.21 2.34
N VAL A 230 24.59 13.59 1.27
CA VAL A 230 26.02 13.84 1.33
C VAL A 230 26.30 15.08 2.18
N GLY A 231 27.29 15.00 3.07
CA GLY A 231 27.67 16.08 3.99
C GLY A 231 27.08 15.97 5.38
N VAL A 232 26.19 15.00 5.65
CA VAL A 232 25.68 14.70 7.00
C VAL A 232 26.71 13.85 7.78
N ASN A 233 27.99 14.19 7.67
CA ASN A 233 29.08 13.54 8.41
C ASN A 233 29.26 14.23 9.77
N GLY A 234 28.21 14.30 10.56
CA GLY A 234 28.28 14.95 11.87
C GLY A 234 27.06 14.72 12.73
N VAL A 235 27.11 15.23 13.94
CA VAL A 235 26.09 15.14 14.97
C VAL A 235 24.95 16.16 14.74
N ASP A 236 24.78 16.70 13.53
CA ASP A 236 23.73 17.67 13.25
C ASP A 236 22.35 17.02 13.20
N ILE A 237 21.64 17.11 14.32
CA ILE A 237 20.32 16.54 14.52
C ILE A 237 19.29 17.18 13.54
N ALA A 238 19.45 18.46 13.21
CA ALA A 238 18.53 19.17 12.34
C ALA A 238 18.54 18.56 10.91
N LEU A 239 19.72 18.29 10.37
CA LEU A 239 19.88 17.63 9.07
C LEU A 239 19.34 16.19 9.09
N ARG A 240 19.54 15.44 10.17
CA ARG A 240 18.97 14.10 10.32
C ARG A 240 17.45 14.12 10.33
N LEU A 241 16.84 15.08 10.99
CA LEU A 241 15.38 15.26 10.99
C LEU A 241 14.85 15.66 9.61
N GLN A 242 15.60 16.48 8.86
CA GLN A 242 15.27 16.77 7.46
C GLN A 242 15.31 15.51 6.60
N CYS A 243 16.32 14.67 6.75
CA CYS A 243 16.39 13.38 6.05
C CYS A 243 15.18 12.47 6.37
N VAL A 244 14.81 12.39 7.67
CA VAL A 244 13.62 11.62 8.09
C VAL A 244 12.36 12.17 7.43
N ARG A 245 12.16 13.49 7.44
CA ARG A 245 11.03 14.15 6.80
C ARG A 245 10.98 13.80 5.30
N ASP A 246 12.10 13.97 4.62
CA ASP A 246 12.20 13.80 3.17
C ASP A 246 11.94 12.33 2.78
N GLU A 247 12.47 11.37 3.55
CA GLU A 247 12.24 9.95 3.34
C GLU A 247 10.78 9.53 3.60
N LEU A 248 10.14 10.04 4.63
CA LEU A 248 8.76 9.66 4.98
C LEU A 248 7.72 10.31 4.07
N LEU A 249 7.94 11.58 3.68
CA LEU A 249 6.98 12.32 2.85
C LEU A 249 7.11 12.02 1.36
N THR A 250 8.19 11.37 0.92
CA THR A 250 8.42 11.03 -0.49
C THR A 250 8.12 9.56 -0.79
N GLY A 251 7.83 9.28 -2.05
CA GLY A 251 7.47 7.94 -2.50
C GLY A 251 6.13 7.49 -1.93
N ALA A 252 5.91 6.19 -1.88
CA ALA A 252 4.63 5.62 -1.46
C ALA A 252 4.56 5.26 0.04
N MET A 253 5.40 5.87 0.91
CA MET A 253 5.52 5.46 2.31
C MET A 253 4.23 5.68 3.09
N LEU A 254 3.72 6.93 3.11
CA LEU A 254 2.47 7.27 3.80
C LEU A 254 1.26 6.59 3.17
N PHE A 255 1.21 6.54 1.83
CA PHE A 255 0.15 5.85 1.11
C PHE A 255 0.07 4.37 1.52
N SER A 256 1.21 3.70 1.58
CA SER A 256 1.29 2.29 1.97
C SER A 256 0.93 2.05 3.43
N ALA A 257 1.34 2.96 4.33
CA ALA A 257 0.98 2.89 5.74
C ALA A 257 -0.54 2.97 5.96
N VAL A 258 -1.26 3.71 5.10
CA VAL A 258 -2.71 3.87 5.21
C VAL A 258 -3.46 2.75 4.49
N PHE A 259 -3.13 2.49 3.21
CA PHE A 259 -3.96 1.64 2.35
C PHE A 259 -3.45 0.21 2.16
N LEU A 260 -2.13 -0.02 2.13
CA LEU A 260 -1.58 -1.34 1.82
C LEU A 260 -1.35 -2.22 3.05
N LEU A 261 -0.83 -1.66 4.15
CA LEU A 261 -0.49 -2.43 5.35
C LEU A 261 -1.70 -2.90 6.15
N ASN A 262 -2.85 -2.24 5.99
CA ASN A 262 -4.05 -2.49 6.79
C ASN A 262 -5.06 -3.40 6.08
N GLU A 263 -4.65 -4.07 5.01
CA GLU A 263 -5.51 -5.01 4.31
C GLU A 263 -5.92 -6.16 5.24
N PRO A 264 -7.24 -6.42 5.42
CA PRO A 264 -7.74 -7.29 6.49
C PRO A 264 -7.27 -8.73 6.45
N TYR A 265 -7.03 -9.29 5.26
CA TYR A 265 -6.70 -10.71 5.10
C TYR A 265 -5.21 -11.01 5.04
N THR A 266 -4.38 -10.02 4.70
CA THR A 266 -2.93 -10.21 4.53
C THR A 266 -2.11 -9.67 5.69
N CYS A 267 -2.67 -8.74 6.47
CA CYS A 267 -2.04 -8.24 7.69
C CYS A 267 -2.18 -9.24 8.85
N ALA A 268 -1.16 -9.34 9.70
CA ALA A 268 -1.20 -10.20 10.89
C ALA A 268 -2.40 -9.87 11.82
N HIS A 269 -3.02 -10.91 12.38
CA HIS A 269 -4.28 -10.77 13.14
C HIS A 269 -4.04 -10.32 14.58
N HIS A 270 -2.96 -10.78 15.21
CA HIS A 270 -2.63 -10.47 16.61
C HIS A 270 -1.85 -9.16 16.74
N ARG A 271 -1.87 -8.54 17.92
CA ARG A 271 -1.25 -7.23 18.14
C ARG A 271 0.27 -7.23 18.00
N LEU A 272 0.94 -8.23 18.58
CA LEU A 272 2.40 -8.38 18.49
C LEU A 272 2.81 -8.72 17.06
N GLY A 273 2.09 -9.65 16.40
CA GLY A 273 2.28 -9.99 15.00
C GLY A 273 2.19 -8.76 14.09
N ARG A 274 1.20 -7.86 14.31
CA ARG A 274 1.08 -6.61 13.54
C ARG A 274 2.24 -5.65 13.74
N ILE A 275 2.74 -5.52 14.97
CA ILE A 275 3.91 -4.68 15.24
C ILE A 275 5.13 -5.24 14.52
N LEU A 276 5.38 -6.55 14.65
CA LEU A 276 6.49 -7.22 13.98
C LEU A 276 6.35 -7.16 12.44
N TYR A 277 5.12 -7.34 11.93
CA TYR A 277 4.80 -7.19 10.51
C TYR A 277 5.18 -5.78 10.01
N GLY A 278 4.76 -4.72 10.69
CA GLY A 278 5.11 -3.35 10.32
C GLY A 278 6.61 -3.06 10.40
N VAL A 279 7.30 -3.59 11.42
CA VAL A 279 8.77 -3.48 11.55
C VAL A 279 9.48 -4.16 10.39
N LEU A 280 9.10 -5.39 10.04
CA LEU A 280 9.72 -6.14 8.95
C LEU A 280 9.46 -5.48 7.59
N VAL A 281 8.21 -5.07 7.31
CA VAL A 281 7.89 -4.35 6.08
C VAL A 281 8.69 -3.04 6.01
N GLY A 282 8.81 -2.30 7.11
CA GLY A 282 9.58 -1.06 7.17
C GLY A 282 11.07 -1.28 6.90
N ALA A 283 11.68 -2.25 7.55
CA ALA A 283 13.09 -2.56 7.37
C ALA A 283 13.42 -3.00 5.92
N ILE A 284 12.61 -3.88 5.36
CA ILE A 284 12.80 -4.36 3.97
C ILE A 284 12.52 -3.22 2.98
N THR A 285 11.50 -2.39 3.22
CA THR A 285 11.21 -1.22 2.37
C THR A 285 12.39 -0.26 2.32
N MET A 286 12.98 0.07 3.48
CA MET A 286 14.15 0.94 3.53
C MET A 286 15.37 0.27 2.86
N GLY A 287 15.51 -1.05 2.98
CA GLY A 287 16.52 -1.81 2.23
C GLY A 287 16.35 -1.66 0.72
N PHE A 288 15.15 -1.86 0.19
CA PHE A 288 14.86 -1.64 -1.24
C PHE A 288 15.11 -0.19 -1.65
N ARG A 289 14.74 0.78 -0.81
CA ARG A 289 14.89 2.19 -1.11
C ARG A 289 16.35 2.67 -1.09
N TYR A 290 17.20 2.07 -0.27
CA TYR A 290 18.62 2.42 -0.16
C TYR A 290 19.49 1.71 -1.20
N TYR A 291 19.21 0.45 -1.44
CA TYR A 291 20.05 -0.41 -2.28
C TYR A 291 19.37 -0.87 -3.58
N GLY A 292 18.04 -0.81 -3.62
CA GLY A 292 17.27 -1.27 -4.77
C GLY A 292 17.21 -0.25 -5.90
N VAL A 293 16.74 -0.72 -7.06
CA VAL A 293 16.47 0.11 -8.24
C VAL A 293 15.06 0.70 -8.18
N TYR A 294 14.16 0.04 -7.45
CA TYR A 294 12.74 0.38 -7.43
C TYR A 294 12.42 1.40 -6.34
N GLU A 295 11.88 2.57 -6.71
CA GLU A 295 11.51 3.61 -5.77
C GLU A 295 10.39 3.18 -4.82
N THR A 296 9.37 2.50 -5.33
CA THR A 296 8.24 2.00 -4.54
C THR A 296 8.52 0.57 -4.05
N GLY A 297 9.64 0.38 -3.36
CA GLY A 297 10.04 -0.92 -2.83
C GLY A 297 9.08 -1.53 -1.80
N VAL A 298 8.16 -0.71 -1.27
CA VAL A 298 7.19 -1.14 -0.25
C VAL A 298 6.27 -2.27 -0.71
N CYS A 299 5.87 -2.30 -1.99
CA CYS A 299 5.03 -3.39 -2.52
C CYS A 299 5.79 -4.73 -2.51
N PHE A 300 7.07 -4.74 -2.88
CA PHE A 300 7.92 -5.93 -2.81
C PHE A 300 8.19 -6.37 -1.37
N ALA A 301 8.45 -5.42 -0.47
CA ALA A 301 8.60 -5.68 0.96
C ALA A 301 7.34 -6.32 1.54
N LEU A 302 6.18 -5.78 1.19
CA LEU A 302 4.88 -6.28 1.62
C LEU A 302 4.65 -7.72 1.16
N LEU A 303 4.90 -8.04 -0.12
CA LEU A 303 4.78 -9.39 -0.65
C LEU A 303 5.73 -10.37 0.07
N THR A 304 6.97 -9.93 0.35
CA THR A 304 7.94 -10.74 1.08
C THR A 304 7.44 -11.06 2.51
N VAL A 305 6.91 -10.06 3.24
CA VAL A 305 6.42 -10.27 4.60
C VAL A 305 5.09 -11.02 4.61
N ASN A 306 4.22 -10.81 3.61
CA ASN A 306 2.98 -11.57 3.48
C ASN A 306 3.25 -13.08 3.36
N SER A 307 4.34 -13.49 2.74
CA SER A 307 4.70 -14.92 2.64
C SER A 307 4.93 -15.59 4.01
N ILE A 308 5.32 -14.81 5.01
CA ILE A 308 5.60 -15.31 6.38
C ILE A 308 4.53 -14.90 7.40
N SER A 309 3.55 -14.05 7.04
CA SER A 309 2.53 -13.53 7.97
C SER A 309 1.72 -14.65 8.62
N GLY A 310 1.32 -15.67 7.88
CA GLY A 310 0.62 -16.84 8.41
C GLY A 310 1.44 -17.69 9.40
N TRP A 311 2.76 -17.72 9.25
CA TRP A 311 3.65 -18.34 10.23
C TRP A 311 3.77 -17.50 11.50
N MET A 312 3.81 -16.17 11.37
CA MET A 312 3.82 -15.25 12.52
C MET A 312 2.58 -15.44 13.39
N ASP A 313 1.38 -15.48 12.80
CA ASP A 313 0.12 -15.68 13.52
C ASP A 313 0.08 -17.05 14.24
N ARG A 314 0.55 -18.12 13.60
CA ARG A 314 0.63 -19.46 14.22
C ARG A 314 1.60 -19.48 15.39
N THR A 315 2.71 -18.79 15.27
CA THR A 315 3.74 -18.76 16.33
C THR A 315 3.23 -17.97 17.53
N GLU A 316 2.58 -16.81 17.32
CA GLU A 316 1.99 -16.00 18.39
C GLU A 316 0.87 -16.76 19.10
N SER A 317 0.01 -17.44 18.37
CA SER A 317 -1.06 -18.29 18.94
C SER A 317 -0.51 -19.42 19.81
N ARG A 318 0.58 -20.07 19.39
CA ARG A 318 1.26 -21.10 20.19
C ARG A 318 1.89 -20.53 21.47
N LEU A 319 2.56 -19.39 21.37
CA LEU A 319 3.15 -18.71 22.53
C LEU A 319 2.06 -18.31 23.55
N TYR A 320 0.93 -17.78 23.07
CA TYR A 320 -0.20 -17.45 23.92
C TYR A 320 -0.76 -18.68 24.64
N GLN A 321 -0.93 -19.80 23.95
CA GLN A 321 -1.38 -21.06 24.55
C GLN A 321 -0.38 -21.61 25.59
N LEU A 322 0.93 -21.48 25.35
CA LEU A 322 1.96 -21.90 26.30
C LEU A 322 1.97 -21.06 27.57
N MET A 323 1.79 -19.72 27.43
CA MET A 323 1.75 -18.79 28.57
C MET A 323 0.49 -18.95 29.43
N HIS A 324 -0.64 -19.36 28.82
CA HIS A 324 -1.92 -19.50 29.50
C HIS A 324 -2.31 -20.98 29.75
N ARG A 325 -1.37 -21.94 29.63
CA ARG A 325 -1.61 -23.30 30.11
C ARG A 325 -1.87 -23.24 31.63
N PRO A 326 -3.06 -23.63 32.10
CA PRO A 326 -3.28 -23.77 33.53
C PRO A 326 -2.22 -24.76 34.02
N ALA A 327 -1.58 -24.45 35.16
CA ALA A 327 -0.63 -25.34 35.81
C ALA A 327 -1.34 -26.66 36.04
N ALA A 328 -0.99 -27.66 35.22
CA ALA A 328 -1.60 -28.99 35.32
C ALA A 328 -1.31 -29.55 36.68
N GLY A 329 -2.37 -29.66 37.52
CA GLY A 329 -2.56 -30.67 38.53
C GLY A 329 -1.52 -30.80 39.63
N LYS A 330 -1.70 -30.03 40.72
CA LYS A 330 -1.46 -30.56 42.06
C LYS A 330 -2.81 -31.04 42.63
N GLU A 331 -3.44 -31.99 41.98
CA GLU A 331 -4.54 -32.77 42.53
C GLU A 331 -4.28 -34.21 42.21
N GLY A 332 -3.66 -34.91 43.17
CA GLY A 332 -3.38 -36.33 43.05
C GLY A 332 -2.31 -36.83 44.04
N ALA A 333 -2.35 -36.29 45.26
CA ALA A 333 -1.57 -36.88 46.36
C ALA A 333 -2.31 -36.59 47.69
N GLU A 334 -3.45 -37.26 47.90
CA GLU A 334 -3.97 -37.66 49.22
C GLU A 334 -4.62 -39.03 49.10
#